data_c1b86d14534687c87f8dbd440371963f
#
_entry.id   c1b86d14534687c87f8dbd440371963f
#
_cell.length_a   1.000
_cell.length_b   1.000
_cell.length_c   1.000
_cell.angle_alpha   90.00
_cell.angle_beta   90.00
_cell.angle_gamma   90.00
#
_symmetry.space_group_name_H-M   'P 1'
#
loop_
_entity.id
_entity.type
_entity.pdbx_description
1 polymer ?
#
loop_
_entity_poly.entity_id
_entity_poly.type
_entity_poly.pdbx_seq_one_letter_code
_entity_poly.pdbx_strand_id
1 'polypeptide(L)' 'MLKLSLKPGEYIDIGENIRVVFSGGSANNIHLLVDAPREYNI' A
#
# COMPACT_ATOMS: atom_id res chain seq x y z
N MET A 1 -6.69 2.04 -16.65
CA MET A 1 -5.93 2.27 -15.41
C MET A 1 -6.84 2.08 -14.21
N LEU A 2 -6.36 1.37 -13.19
CA LEU A 2 -7.16 1.12 -11.99
C LEU A 2 -6.93 2.22 -10.96
N LYS A 3 -8.02 2.81 -10.49
CA LYS A 3 -7.97 3.84 -9.45
C LYS A 3 -8.65 3.31 -8.20
N LEU A 4 -7.97 3.41 -7.07
CA LEU A 4 -8.48 2.92 -5.80
C LEU A 4 -8.46 4.03 -4.75
N SER A 5 -9.37 3.91 -3.78
CA SER A 5 -9.42 4.82 -2.64
C SER A 5 -9.38 3.99 -1.38
N LEU A 6 -8.50 4.37 -0.45
CA LEU A 6 -8.32 3.65 0.81
C LEU A 6 -8.48 4.61 1.99
N LYS A 7 -9.05 4.08 3.07
CA LYS A 7 -9.07 4.76 4.35
C LYS A 7 -7.93 4.23 5.21
N PRO A 8 -7.50 4.97 6.23
CA PRO A 8 -6.44 4.50 7.12
C PRO A 8 -6.77 3.13 7.69
N GLY A 9 -5.81 2.23 7.64
CA GLY A 9 -5.97 0.84 8.10
C GLY A 9 -6.43 -0.11 7.01
N GLU A 10 -6.83 0.38 5.86
CA GLU A 10 -7.21 -0.47 4.74
C GLU A 10 -6.02 -0.85 3.88
N TYR A 11 -6.15 -1.91 3.13
CA TYR A 11 -5.05 -2.40 2.31
C TYR A 11 -5.56 -2.99 0.99
N ILE A 12 -4.63 -3.16 0.06
CA ILE A 12 -4.87 -3.89 -1.18
C ILE A 12 -3.81 -4.97 -1.32
N ASP A 13 -4.17 -6.05 -2.00
CA ASP A 13 -3.24 -7.11 -2.33
C ASP A 13 -2.97 -7.08 -3.83
N ILE A 14 -1.71 -7.21 -4.20
CA ILE A 14 -1.28 -7.30 -5.59
C ILE A 14 -0.71 -8.69 -5.78
N GLY A 15 -1.42 -9.52 -6.54
CA GLY A 15 -1.04 -10.91 -6.67
C GLY A 15 -1.21 -11.65 -5.36
N GLU A 16 -0.34 -12.61 -5.09
CA GLU A 16 -0.47 -13.47 -3.92
C GLU A 16 0.49 -13.09 -2.79
N ASN A 17 1.46 -12.23 -3.08
CA ASN A 17 2.57 -12.02 -2.15
C ASN A 17 2.92 -10.55 -1.92
N ILE A 18 2.15 -9.61 -2.44
CA ILE A 18 2.40 -8.18 -2.22
C ILE A 18 1.16 -7.59 -1.56
N ARG A 19 1.38 -6.87 -0.45
CA ARG A 19 0.31 -6.15 0.23
C ARG A 19 0.74 -4.72 0.48
N VAL A 20 -0.12 -3.78 0.09
CA VAL A 20 0.10 -2.36 0.31
C VAL A 20 -0.94 -1.88 1.29
N VAL A 21 -0.50 -1.39 2.44
CA VAL A 21 -1.37 -0.93 3.52
C VAL A 21 -1.29 0.59 3.58
N PHE A 22 -2.46 1.24 3.60
CA PHE A 22 -2.51 2.68 3.86
C PHE A 22 -2.55 2.86 5.37
N SER A 23 -1.46 3.37 5.93
CA SER A 23 -1.36 3.51 7.38
C SER A 23 -1.78 4.89 7.88
N GLY A 24 -2.14 5.80 6.98
CA GLY A 24 -2.61 7.12 7.35
C GLY A 24 -1.65 8.21 6.93
N GLY A 25 -1.72 9.34 7.62
CA GLY A 25 -0.87 10.47 7.31
C GLY A 25 -1.61 11.79 7.38
N SER A 26 -0.99 12.84 6.88
CA SER A 26 -1.57 14.16 6.80
C SER A 26 -1.75 14.55 5.33
N ALA A 27 -2.26 15.77 5.12
CA ALA A 27 -2.46 16.27 3.75
C ALA A 27 -1.16 16.30 2.93
N ASN A 28 -0.01 16.47 3.59
CA ASN A 28 1.27 16.58 2.92
C ASN A 28 2.13 15.32 3.01
N ASN A 29 1.76 14.37 3.85
CA ASN A 29 2.55 13.16 4.06
C ASN A 29 1.63 11.95 4.19
N ILE A 30 1.65 11.12 3.17
CA ILE A 30 0.85 9.90 3.15
C ILE A 30 1.80 8.73 3.45
N HIS A 31 1.41 7.90 4.40
CA HIS A 31 2.23 6.78 4.85
C HIS A 31 1.69 5.48 4.29
N LEU A 32 2.54 4.74 3.62
CA LEU A 32 2.22 3.43 3.07
C LEU A 32 3.19 2.41 3.64
N LEU A 33 2.68 1.21 3.89
CA LEU A 33 3.49 0.05 4.25
C LEU A 33 3.41 -0.93 3.10
N VAL A 34 4.55 -1.36 2.60
CA VAL A 34 4.61 -2.30 1.49
C VAL A 34 5.22 -3.60 2.00
N ASP A 35 4.41 -4.65 1.99
CA ASP A 35 4.84 -5.99 2.37
C ASP A 35 5.05 -6.79 1.08
N ALA A 36 6.31 -7.03 0.75
CA ALA A 36 6.67 -7.73 -0.47
C ALA A 36 7.97 -8.50 -0.27
N PRO A 37 8.17 -9.61 -1.03
CA PRO A 37 9.44 -10.32 -1.00
C PRO A 37 10.59 -9.44 -1.46
N ARG A 38 11.80 -9.78 -1.00
CA ARG A 38 13.01 -9.01 -1.35
C ARG A 38 13.34 -9.00 -2.83
N GLU A 39 12.85 -9.98 -3.57
CA GLU A 39 13.13 -10.08 -5.00
C GLU A 39 12.52 -8.93 -5.80
N TYR A 40 11.54 -8.24 -5.23
CA TYR A 40 10.97 -7.07 -5.88
C TYR A 40 11.83 -5.85 -5.59
N ASN A 41 12.12 -5.09 -6.62
CA ASN A 41 12.91 -3.88 -6.53
C ASN A 41 11.98 -2.70 -6.22
N ILE A 42 11.93 -2.32 -4.99
CA ILE A 42 11.05 -1.24 -4.53
C ILE A 42 11.88 -0.03 -4.14
#